data_848cb769f5de216ec047d6b63b781ed1
#
_entry.id   848cb769f5de216ec047d6b63b781ed1
#
_cell.length_a   1.000
_cell.length_b   1.000
_cell.length_c   1.000
_cell.angle_alpha   90.00
_cell.angle_beta   90.00
_cell.angle_gamma   90.00
#
_symmetry.space_group_name_H-M   'P 1'
#
loop_
_entity.id
_entity.type
_entity.pdbx_description
1 polymer ?
#
loop_
_entity_poly.entity_id
_entity_poly.type
_entity_poly.pdbx_seq_one_letter_code
_entity_poly.pdbx_strand_id
1 'polypeptide(L)'
;RLFAHMQKAAPEDATDNPQEDAPDNSTDEATDLSNFIARNLLFRHGRDSGKLRDSDESTGTMAWLALGTAMVDALREGRVLVVDELGSSLHPQLSRLIIDWFEDPEINTTGAQLIFTSHDMTLLDAGRGNREKWEQVWFVEKGSDGASELFNLADFPLQKGSNIVKQYLEGRFGGVPYTVPSLIHTLLNTHTEEKE
;
A
#
# COMPACT_ATOMS: atom_id res chain seq x y z
N ARG A 1 18.26 -4.13 12.72
CA ARG A 1 18.68 -2.75 13.12
C ARG A 1 18.83 -1.93 11.87
N LEU A 2 17.74 -1.31 11.41
CA LEU A 2 17.77 -0.32 10.31
C LEU A 2 17.56 1.05 10.96
N PHE A 3 18.63 1.73 11.33
CA PHE A 3 18.60 3.17 11.64
C PHE A 3 19.53 3.87 10.66
N ALA A 4 18.95 4.68 9.77
CA ALA A 4 19.69 5.58 8.92
C ALA A 4 20.13 6.79 9.76
N HIS A 5 21.43 7.07 9.82
CA HIS A 5 21.94 8.32 10.34
C HIS A 5 21.72 9.43 9.29
N MET A 6 20.82 10.35 9.58
CA MET A 6 20.65 11.57 8.79
C MET A 6 21.76 12.56 9.17
N GLN A 7 22.66 12.83 8.25
CA GLN A 7 23.66 13.90 8.36
C GLN A 7 23.26 15.04 7.42
N LYS A 8 22.96 16.19 8.00
CA LYS A 8 22.54 17.41 7.31
C LYS A 8 23.77 18.05 6.64
N ALA A 9 23.80 18.11 5.33
CA ALA A 9 24.78 18.93 4.60
C ALA A 9 24.20 20.36 4.44
N ALA A 10 25.03 21.36 4.74
CA ALA A 10 24.67 22.77 4.60
C ALA A 10 24.70 23.20 3.11
N PRO A 11 23.83 24.10 2.69
CA PRO A 11 23.84 24.60 1.32
C PRO A 11 24.87 25.71 1.17
N GLU A 12 25.66 25.65 0.06
CA GLU A 12 26.42 26.79 -0.45
C GLU A 12 25.52 27.71 -1.27
N ASP A 13 25.75 29.01 -1.12
CA ASP A 13 25.05 30.15 -1.71
C ASP A 13 24.84 30.08 -3.22
N ALA A 14 23.66 30.42 -3.68
CA ALA A 14 23.44 31.11 -4.96
C ALA A 14 22.22 32.03 -4.87
N THR A 15 22.49 33.30 -4.84
CA THR A 15 21.57 34.41 -5.07
C THR A 15 21.08 34.42 -6.54
N ASP A 16 19.80 34.44 -6.76
CA ASP A 16 19.13 35.36 -7.68
C ASP A 16 17.60 35.30 -7.55
N ASN A 17 16.97 36.46 -7.49
CA ASN A 17 15.52 36.75 -7.44
C ASN A 17 15.18 37.56 -8.69
N PRO A 18 13.95 37.87 -9.12
CA PRO A 18 12.60 37.48 -8.79
C PRO A 18 11.65 37.23 -10.00
N GLN A 19 10.48 36.66 -9.82
CA GLN A 19 9.17 37.28 -10.16
C GLN A 19 7.98 36.37 -9.88
N GLU A 20 6.96 36.98 -9.38
CA GLU A 20 5.68 36.47 -8.93
C GLU A 20 4.85 35.87 -10.06
N ASP A 21 4.32 34.67 -9.82
CA ASP A 21 2.98 34.22 -10.21
C ASP A 21 2.56 33.13 -9.29
N ALA A 22 1.46 33.29 -8.55
CA ALA A 22 1.00 32.36 -7.54
C ALA A 22 0.30 31.16 -8.21
N PRO A 23 0.79 29.92 -8.00
CA PRO A 23 0.05 28.72 -8.34
C PRO A 23 -0.50 28.05 -7.08
N ASP A 24 -1.60 27.37 -7.29
CA ASP A 24 -2.34 26.48 -6.42
C ASP A 24 -1.42 25.44 -5.73
N ASN A 25 -1.22 25.60 -4.39
CA ASN A 25 -0.09 25.05 -3.64
C ASN A 25 -0.40 23.76 -2.87
N SER A 26 -1.37 22.92 -3.26
CA SER A 26 -1.71 21.74 -2.45
C SER A 26 -1.19 20.39 -2.97
N THR A 27 -0.69 20.31 -4.20
CA THR A 27 -0.12 19.09 -4.79
C THR A 27 1.40 19.09 -4.87
N ASP A 28 2.04 20.24 -4.78
CA ASP A 28 3.49 20.38 -5.00
C ASP A 28 4.34 20.03 -3.78
N GLU A 29 3.85 20.27 -2.55
CA GLU A 29 4.68 20.04 -1.35
C GLU A 29 5.01 18.57 -1.10
N ALA A 30 4.05 17.65 -1.32
CA ALA A 30 4.30 16.22 -1.15
C ALA A 30 5.23 15.66 -2.24
N THR A 31 5.11 16.18 -3.47
CA THR A 31 5.98 15.81 -4.59
C THR A 31 7.38 16.40 -4.42
N ASP A 32 7.49 17.61 -3.90
CA ASP A 32 8.77 18.26 -3.63
C ASP A 32 9.53 17.58 -2.48
N LEU A 33 8.83 17.21 -1.41
CA LEU A 33 9.42 16.46 -0.30
C LEU A 33 9.88 15.07 -0.74
N SER A 34 9.10 14.37 -1.54
CA SER A 34 9.47 13.09 -2.14
C SER A 34 10.72 13.20 -3.02
N ASN A 35 10.78 14.23 -3.88
CA ASN A 35 11.93 14.50 -4.74
C ASN A 35 13.16 14.98 -3.94
N PHE A 36 12.97 15.73 -2.86
CA PHE A 36 14.05 16.15 -1.98
C PHE A 36 14.66 14.98 -1.23
N ILE A 37 13.82 14.08 -0.71
CA ILE A 37 14.26 12.85 -0.03
C ILE A 37 15.02 11.97 -1.03
N ALA A 38 14.49 11.76 -2.22
CA ALA A 38 15.09 10.91 -3.24
C ALA A 38 16.48 11.38 -3.68
N ARG A 39 16.76 12.69 -3.67
CA ARG A 39 18.04 13.22 -4.13
C ARG A 39 19.18 13.18 -3.11
N ASN A 40 18.88 12.97 -1.82
CA ASN A 40 19.85 13.12 -0.74
C ASN A 40 20.01 11.90 0.15
N LEU A 41 19.30 10.79 -0.12
CA LEU A 41 19.42 9.58 0.67
C LEU A 41 20.56 8.70 0.16
N LEU A 42 21.38 8.25 1.10
CA LEU A 42 22.42 7.25 0.87
C LEU A 42 22.16 6.06 1.79
N PHE A 43 22.04 4.91 1.20
CA PHE A 43 21.79 3.65 1.89
C PHE A 43 23.09 2.89 2.14
N ARG A 44 23.15 2.15 3.25
CA ARG A 44 24.26 1.28 3.58
C ARG A 44 23.73 -0.05 4.11
N HIS A 45 24.04 -1.13 3.42
CA HIS A 45 23.65 -2.50 3.77
C HIS A 45 24.77 -3.23 4.53
N GLY A 46 25.13 -2.75 5.70
CA GLY A 46 26.18 -3.34 6.52
C GLY A 46 27.34 -2.39 6.80
N ARG A 47 28.28 -2.83 7.68
CA ARG A 47 29.36 -1.97 8.15
C ARG A 47 30.40 -1.67 7.07
N ASP A 48 30.65 -2.63 6.19
CA ASP A 48 31.72 -2.56 5.18
C ASP A 48 31.21 -2.39 3.75
N SER A 49 29.90 -2.19 3.56
CA SER A 49 29.32 -1.93 2.24
C SER A 49 29.48 -0.48 1.82
N GLY A 50 29.66 -0.25 0.53
CA GLY A 50 29.61 1.08 -0.06
C GLY A 50 28.28 1.79 0.19
N LYS A 51 28.26 3.10 -0.08
CA LYS A 51 27.02 3.87 -0.06
C LYS A 51 26.30 3.66 -1.39
N LEU A 52 25.02 3.31 -1.34
CA LEU A 52 24.14 3.18 -2.48
C LEU A 52 23.24 4.40 -2.57
N ARG A 53 22.87 4.81 -3.77
CA ARG A 53 21.89 5.86 -3.99
C ARG A 53 20.48 5.24 -3.95
N ASP A 54 19.48 6.06 -3.82
CA ASP A 54 18.08 5.69 -3.93
C ASP A 54 17.77 4.95 -5.25
N SER A 55 18.41 5.36 -6.37
CA SER A 55 18.29 4.69 -7.67
C SER A 55 18.80 3.25 -7.70
N ASP A 56 19.66 2.89 -6.75
CA ASP A 56 20.26 1.57 -6.63
C ASP A 56 19.51 0.67 -5.65
N GLU A 57 18.49 1.23 -4.96
CA GLU A 57 17.66 0.50 -4.00
C GLU A 57 16.45 -0.17 -4.65
N SER A 58 15.93 -1.18 -3.96
CA SER A 58 14.70 -1.82 -4.40
C SER A 58 13.48 -0.90 -4.19
N THR A 59 12.47 -1.03 -5.06
CA THR A 59 11.18 -0.34 -4.87
C THR A 59 10.57 -0.65 -3.51
N GLY A 60 10.75 -1.88 -3.00
CA GLY A 60 10.29 -2.28 -1.67
C GLY A 60 10.98 -1.53 -0.54
N THR A 61 12.31 -1.29 -0.63
CA THR A 61 13.06 -0.50 0.35
C THR A 61 12.56 0.94 0.38
N MET A 62 12.34 1.54 -0.79
CA MET A 62 11.84 2.91 -0.90
C MET A 62 10.41 3.04 -0.40
N ALA A 63 9.53 2.10 -0.77
CA ALA A 63 8.15 2.05 -0.27
C ALA A 63 8.10 1.90 1.26
N TRP A 64 8.95 1.02 1.83
CA TRP A 64 9.05 0.84 3.27
C TRP A 64 9.49 2.11 3.99
N LEU A 65 10.48 2.83 3.43
CA LEU A 65 10.96 4.08 4.02
C LEU A 65 9.88 5.17 4.02
N ALA A 66 9.23 5.37 2.87
CA ALA A 66 8.18 6.38 2.71
C ALA A 66 6.98 6.07 3.63
N LEU A 67 6.48 4.83 3.58
CA LEU A 67 5.34 4.40 4.39
C LEU A 67 5.70 4.40 5.87
N GLY A 68 6.91 3.97 6.24
CA GLY A 68 7.38 3.95 7.61
C GLY A 68 7.42 5.33 8.25
N THR A 69 7.80 6.35 7.48
CA THR A 69 7.80 7.74 7.96
C THR A 69 6.37 8.22 8.23
N ALA A 70 5.46 8.05 7.25
CA ALA A 70 4.07 8.44 7.39
C ALA A 70 3.36 7.71 8.54
N MET A 71 3.66 6.42 8.72
CA MET A 71 3.13 5.60 9.81
C MET A 71 3.59 6.11 11.18
N VAL A 72 4.90 6.41 11.34
CA VAL A 72 5.42 6.92 12.61
C VAL A 72 4.76 8.25 12.97
N ASP A 73 4.57 9.14 12.00
CA ASP A 73 3.90 10.41 12.21
C ASP A 73 2.41 10.21 12.58
N ALA A 74 1.72 9.31 11.88
CA ALA A 74 0.33 8.97 12.21
C ALA A 74 0.20 8.42 13.63
N LEU A 75 1.04 7.45 14.01
CA LEU A 75 1.03 6.83 15.34
C LEU A 75 1.38 7.83 16.46
N ARG A 76 2.28 8.78 16.20
CA ARG A 76 2.65 9.81 17.20
C ARG A 76 1.55 10.83 17.44
N GLU A 77 0.84 11.22 16.39
CA GLU A 77 -0.09 12.34 16.42
C GLU A 77 -1.57 11.90 16.45
N GLY A 78 -1.85 10.60 16.48
CA GLY A 78 -3.22 10.08 16.47
C GLY A 78 -3.96 10.36 15.17
N ARG A 79 -3.25 10.37 14.04
CA ARG A 79 -3.82 10.70 12.72
C ARG A 79 -4.40 9.48 12.03
N VAL A 80 -5.19 9.74 10.99
CA VAL A 80 -5.64 8.73 10.03
C VAL A 80 -4.59 8.61 8.92
N LEU A 81 -4.07 7.42 8.71
CA LEU A 81 -3.21 7.07 7.59
C LEU A 81 -4.04 6.32 6.54
N VAL A 82 -4.08 6.84 5.32
CA VAL A 82 -4.74 6.20 4.19
C VAL A 82 -3.68 5.69 3.22
N VAL A 83 -3.74 4.40 2.88
CA VAL A 83 -2.77 3.74 1.98
C VAL A 83 -3.51 3.03 0.88
N ASP A 84 -3.28 3.42 -0.36
CA ASP A 84 -3.78 2.68 -1.51
C ASP A 84 -2.80 1.56 -1.88
N GLU A 85 -3.32 0.35 -2.13
CA GLU A 85 -2.56 -0.86 -2.45
C GLU A 85 -1.46 -1.22 -1.44
N LEU A 86 -1.79 -1.26 -0.15
CA LEU A 86 -0.86 -1.73 0.88
C LEU A 86 -0.33 -3.12 0.50
N GLY A 87 0.97 -3.22 0.35
CA GLY A 87 1.66 -4.48 0.02
C GLY A 87 2.04 -4.65 -1.45
N SER A 88 1.65 -3.75 -2.37
CA SER A 88 1.99 -3.85 -3.80
C SER A 88 3.51 -3.96 -4.06
N SER A 89 4.32 -3.32 -3.23
CA SER A 89 5.78 -3.36 -3.32
C SER A 89 6.45 -3.88 -2.04
N LEU A 90 5.69 -4.35 -1.07
CA LEU A 90 6.20 -4.83 0.21
C LEU A 90 6.11 -6.36 0.31
N HIS A 91 7.02 -6.94 1.09
CA HIS A 91 6.84 -8.33 1.49
C HIS A 91 5.57 -8.47 2.36
N PRO A 92 4.72 -9.51 2.18
CA PRO A 92 3.48 -9.68 2.95
C PRO A 92 3.63 -9.56 4.47
N GLN A 93 4.75 -10.04 5.02
CA GLN A 93 5.05 -9.90 6.44
C GLN A 93 5.23 -8.45 6.89
N LEU A 94 5.72 -7.55 6.02
CA LEU A 94 5.84 -6.13 6.35
C LEU A 94 4.48 -5.44 6.35
N SER A 95 3.62 -5.77 5.38
CA SER A 95 2.24 -5.27 5.36
C SER A 95 1.48 -5.71 6.62
N ARG A 96 1.67 -6.96 7.02
CA ARG A 96 1.08 -7.49 8.26
C ARG A 96 1.61 -6.76 9.50
N LEU A 97 2.92 -6.54 9.58
CA LEU A 97 3.55 -5.83 10.70
C LEU A 97 3.00 -4.41 10.86
N ILE A 98 2.73 -3.70 9.75
CA ILE A 98 2.11 -2.38 9.79
C ILE A 98 0.73 -2.45 10.44
N ILE A 99 -0.11 -3.40 10.02
CA ILE A 99 -1.46 -3.59 10.58
C ILE A 99 -1.37 -3.89 12.08
N ASP A 100 -0.48 -4.82 12.46
CA ASP A 100 -0.28 -5.21 13.86
C ASP A 100 0.12 -4.00 14.73
N TRP A 101 0.93 -3.07 14.23
CA TRP A 101 1.30 -1.86 14.98
C TRP A 101 0.13 -0.88 15.19
N PHE A 102 -0.79 -0.78 14.24
CA PHE A 102 -1.99 0.03 14.43
C PHE A 102 -3.02 -0.65 15.36
N GLU A 103 -3.01 -1.98 15.42
CA GLU A 103 -3.88 -2.77 16.30
C GLU A 103 -3.35 -2.91 17.74
N ASP A 104 -2.04 -2.75 17.94
CA ASP A 104 -1.40 -2.92 19.25
C ASP A 104 -1.61 -1.68 20.14
N PRO A 105 -2.35 -1.78 21.26
CA PRO A 105 -2.59 -0.66 22.14
C PRO A 105 -1.33 -0.16 22.88
N GLU A 106 -0.26 -0.96 22.94
CA GLU A 106 1.00 -0.52 23.54
C GLU A 106 1.81 0.34 22.55
N ILE A 107 1.61 0.16 21.24
CA ILE A 107 2.25 0.94 20.19
C ILE A 107 1.37 2.12 19.78
N ASN A 108 0.10 1.85 19.49
CA ASN A 108 -0.88 2.87 19.10
C ASN A 108 -1.59 3.46 20.33
N THR A 109 -0.86 4.20 21.12
CA THR A 109 -1.38 4.83 22.34
C THR A 109 -2.22 6.08 22.07
N THR A 110 -2.17 6.61 20.86
CA THR A 110 -2.84 7.84 20.44
C THR A 110 -4.19 7.61 19.75
N GLY A 111 -4.52 6.35 19.42
CA GLY A 111 -5.72 6.01 18.67
C GLY A 111 -5.63 6.34 17.18
N ALA A 112 -4.43 6.33 16.60
CA ALA A 112 -4.25 6.47 15.16
C ALA A 112 -5.03 5.40 14.40
N GLN A 113 -5.49 5.73 13.18
CA GLN A 113 -6.27 4.82 12.35
C GLN A 113 -5.55 4.54 11.04
N LEU A 114 -5.63 3.29 10.57
CA LEU A 114 -5.13 2.86 9.28
C LEU A 114 -6.30 2.45 8.39
N ILE A 115 -6.46 3.12 7.24
CA ILE A 115 -7.40 2.75 6.20
C ILE A 115 -6.58 2.37 4.98
N PHE A 116 -6.81 1.18 4.43
CA PHE A 116 -6.02 0.76 3.28
C PHE A 116 -6.83 -0.11 2.31
N THR A 117 -6.41 -0.09 1.04
CA THR A 117 -6.79 -1.08 0.05
C THR A 117 -5.66 -2.10 -0.12
N SER A 118 -5.98 -3.33 -0.48
CA SER A 118 -4.98 -4.35 -0.80
C SER A 118 -5.58 -5.46 -1.66
N HIS A 119 -4.77 -6.05 -2.50
CA HIS A 119 -5.06 -7.30 -3.21
C HIS A 119 -4.37 -8.52 -2.56
N ASP A 120 -3.66 -8.32 -1.46
CA ASP A 120 -2.98 -9.40 -0.73
C ASP A 120 -3.98 -10.18 0.13
N MET A 121 -4.39 -11.34 -0.35
CA MET A 121 -5.33 -12.23 0.34
C MET A 121 -4.79 -12.79 1.66
N THR A 122 -3.47 -12.75 1.88
CA THR A 122 -2.89 -13.24 3.15
C THR A 122 -3.33 -12.37 4.32
N LEU A 123 -3.71 -11.12 4.07
CA LEU A 123 -4.23 -10.19 5.07
C LEU A 123 -5.63 -10.59 5.57
N LEU A 124 -6.41 -11.32 4.77
CA LEU A 124 -7.71 -11.86 5.20
C LEU A 124 -7.58 -12.93 6.30
N ASP A 125 -6.44 -13.60 6.37
CA ASP A 125 -6.15 -14.61 7.40
C ASP A 125 -5.94 -13.99 8.79
N ALA A 126 -5.66 -12.71 8.83
CA ALA A 126 -5.47 -11.93 10.05
C ALA A 126 -6.69 -11.91 10.97
N GLY A 127 -7.88 -12.02 10.39
CA GLY A 127 -9.16 -12.03 11.10
C GLY A 127 -9.66 -13.41 11.52
N ARG A 128 -8.85 -14.48 11.44
CA ARG A 128 -9.30 -15.84 11.77
C ARG A 128 -10.01 -15.91 13.12
N GLY A 129 -11.32 -16.15 13.09
CA GLY A 129 -12.15 -16.43 14.26
C GLY A 129 -12.53 -15.24 15.12
N ASN A 130 -12.18 -14.00 14.75
CA ASN A 130 -12.63 -12.80 15.45
C ASN A 130 -13.61 -12.00 14.59
N ARG A 131 -14.89 -11.99 15.01
CA ARG A 131 -15.96 -11.28 14.29
C ARG A 131 -15.72 -9.77 14.24
N GLU A 132 -15.15 -9.18 15.27
CA GLU A 132 -14.84 -7.75 15.33
C GLU A 132 -13.84 -7.34 14.21
N LYS A 133 -12.93 -8.24 13.86
CA LYS A 133 -12.01 -8.03 12.75
C LYS A 133 -12.69 -8.17 11.39
N TRP A 134 -13.74 -8.98 11.29
CA TRP A 134 -14.52 -9.11 10.04
C TRP A 134 -15.28 -7.83 9.71
N GLU A 135 -15.73 -7.07 10.71
CA GLU A 135 -16.39 -5.79 10.53
C GLU A 135 -15.47 -4.71 9.91
N GLN A 136 -14.17 -4.93 9.98
CA GLN A 136 -13.17 -4.04 9.38
C GLN A 136 -12.84 -4.39 7.91
N VAL A 137 -13.30 -5.55 7.42
CA VAL A 137 -12.98 -6.04 6.07
C VAL A 137 -14.13 -5.74 5.12
N TRP A 138 -13.81 -5.04 4.04
CA TRP A 138 -14.76 -4.66 2.99
C TRP A 138 -14.26 -5.17 1.64
N PHE A 139 -15.17 -5.72 0.85
CA PHE A 139 -14.92 -6.08 -0.54
C PHE A 139 -15.55 -5.04 -1.44
N VAL A 140 -14.87 -4.75 -2.54
CA VAL A 140 -15.35 -3.83 -3.58
C VAL A 140 -15.57 -4.63 -4.85
N GLU A 141 -16.75 -4.55 -5.42
CA GLU A 141 -17.10 -5.15 -6.70
C GLU A 141 -17.57 -4.09 -7.67
N LYS A 142 -17.19 -4.21 -8.93
CA LYS A 142 -17.66 -3.32 -9.99
C LYS A 142 -18.79 -3.99 -10.76
N GLY A 143 -19.97 -3.42 -10.69
CA GLY A 143 -21.15 -3.88 -11.41
C GLY A 143 -21.02 -3.71 -12.93
N SER A 144 -21.91 -4.35 -13.67
CA SER A 144 -21.96 -4.27 -15.13
C SER A 144 -22.27 -2.87 -15.66
N ASP A 145 -22.86 -2.02 -14.85
CA ASP A 145 -23.16 -0.60 -15.11
C ASP A 145 -21.97 0.32 -14.82
N GLY A 146 -20.86 -0.26 -14.29
CA GLY A 146 -19.65 0.47 -13.90
C GLY A 146 -19.70 1.08 -12.50
N ALA A 147 -20.81 0.97 -11.78
CA ALA A 147 -20.89 1.36 -10.39
C ALA A 147 -20.09 0.39 -9.50
N SER A 148 -19.55 0.92 -8.41
CA SER A 148 -18.84 0.11 -7.41
C SER A 148 -19.78 -0.12 -6.22
N GLU A 149 -19.85 -1.35 -5.76
CA GLU A 149 -20.58 -1.75 -4.56
C GLU A 149 -19.59 -2.22 -3.49
N LEU A 150 -19.93 -1.95 -2.22
CA LEU A 150 -19.16 -2.33 -1.06
C LEU A 150 -19.93 -3.38 -0.25
N PHE A 151 -19.25 -4.47 0.10
CA PHE A 151 -19.81 -5.55 0.92
C PHE A 151 -18.92 -5.74 2.16
N ASN A 152 -19.53 -5.76 3.34
CA ASN A 152 -18.81 -6.05 4.57
C ASN A 152 -18.69 -7.57 4.77
N LEU A 153 -17.50 -8.04 5.17
CA LEU A 153 -17.30 -9.47 5.43
C LEU A 153 -18.20 -9.99 6.56
N ALA A 154 -18.53 -9.15 7.54
CA ALA A 154 -19.40 -9.53 8.65
C ALA A 154 -20.87 -9.74 8.26
N ASP A 155 -21.31 -9.26 7.08
CA ASP A 155 -22.67 -9.48 6.56
C ASP A 155 -22.90 -10.91 6.05
N PHE A 156 -21.80 -11.66 5.83
CA PHE A 156 -21.88 -13.04 5.38
C PHE A 156 -22.03 -14.04 6.54
N PRO A 157 -22.73 -15.16 6.35
CA PRO A 157 -22.93 -16.18 7.38
C PRO A 157 -21.66 -17.01 7.60
N LEU A 158 -20.66 -16.42 8.24
CA LEU A 158 -19.39 -17.07 8.53
C LEU A 158 -19.43 -17.82 9.86
N GLN A 159 -18.74 -18.96 9.90
CA GLN A 159 -18.57 -19.75 11.11
C GLN A 159 -17.14 -19.59 11.66
N LYS A 160 -16.99 -19.74 12.96
CA LYS A 160 -15.67 -19.76 13.59
C LYS A 160 -14.80 -20.87 12.97
N GLY A 161 -13.63 -20.49 12.46
CA GLY A 161 -12.73 -21.41 11.76
C GLY A 161 -12.96 -21.52 10.25
N SER A 162 -13.88 -20.74 9.68
CA SER A 162 -14.03 -20.63 8.22
C SER A 162 -12.71 -20.20 7.58
N ASN A 163 -12.35 -20.84 6.47
CA ASN A 163 -11.24 -20.38 5.64
C ASN A 163 -11.72 -19.27 4.72
N ILE A 164 -11.51 -18.02 5.16
CA ILE A 164 -11.99 -16.81 4.47
C ILE A 164 -11.32 -16.69 3.09
N VAL A 165 -10.01 -16.92 3.01
CA VAL A 165 -9.25 -16.86 1.74
C VAL A 165 -9.82 -17.82 0.71
N LYS A 166 -10.09 -19.07 1.12
CA LYS A 166 -10.68 -20.07 0.22
C LYS A 166 -12.06 -19.62 -0.27
N GLN A 167 -12.90 -19.14 0.64
CA GLN A 167 -14.28 -18.71 0.29
C GLN A 167 -14.24 -17.47 -0.62
N TYR A 168 -13.30 -16.55 -0.41
CA TYR A 168 -13.10 -15.41 -1.30
C TYR A 168 -12.70 -15.88 -2.71
N LEU A 169 -11.71 -16.77 -2.82
CA LEU A 169 -11.28 -17.34 -4.10
C LEU A 169 -12.39 -18.12 -4.83
N GLU A 170 -13.34 -18.68 -4.08
CA GLU A 170 -14.54 -19.31 -4.63
C GLU A 170 -15.63 -18.30 -5.06
N GLY A 171 -15.36 -16.99 -4.90
CA GLY A 171 -16.29 -15.92 -5.29
C GLY A 171 -17.46 -15.69 -4.34
N ARG A 172 -17.40 -16.22 -3.10
CA ARG A 172 -18.56 -16.16 -2.17
C ARG A 172 -18.85 -14.76 -1.63
N PHE A 173 -17.87 -13.86 -1.70
CA PHE A 173 -17.98 -12.51 -1.17
C PHE A 173 -18.00 -11.44 -2.26
N GLY A 174 -18.04 -11.82 -3.55
CA GLY A 174 -17.82 -10.89 -4.65
C GLY A 174 -16.35 -10.40 -4.73
N GLY A 175 -16.11 -9.38 -5.55
CA GLY A 175 -14.79 -8.76 -5.68
C GLY A 175 -13.69 -9.63 -6.30
N VAL A 176 -14.05 -10.79 -6.87
CA VAL A 176 -13.11 -11.68 -7.57
C VAL A 176 -13.13 -11.36 -9.06
N PRO A 177 -11.95 -11.18 -9.69
CA PRO A 177 -11.90 -10.95 -11.14
C PRO A 177 -12.58 -12.06 -11.93
N TYR A 178 -13.46 -11.68 -12.84
CA TYR A 178 -14.10 -12.65 -13.74
C TYR A 178 -13.09 -13.10 -14.81
N THR A 179 -12.60 -14.32 -14.69
CA THR A 179 -11.66 -14.90 -15.64
C THR A 179 -12.40 -15.79 -16.64
N VAL A 180 -12.23 -15.51 -17.93
CA VAL A 180 -12.78 -16.34 -19.02
C VAL A 180 -11.60 -17.02 -19.75
N PRO A 181 -11.18 -18.23 -19.32
CA PRO A 181 -10.01 -18.91 -19.92
C PRO A 181 -10.17 -19.17 -21.42
N SER A 182 -11.42 -19.31 -21.89
CA SER A 182 -11.72 -19.52 -23.32
C SER A 182 -11.54 -18.28 -24.18
N LEU A 183 -11.48 -17.07 -23.59
CA LEU A 183 -11.36 -15.83 -24.36
C LEU A 183 -10.09 -15.80 -25.19
N ILE A 184 -8.97 -16.28 -24.66
CA ILE A 184 -7.69 -16.32 -25.37
C ILE A 184 -7.77 -17.25 -26.62
N HIS A 185 -8.46 -18.39 -26.50
CA HIS A 185 -8.67 -19.29 -27.63
C HIS A 185 -9.48 -18.63 -28.74
N THR A 186 -10.52 -17.88 -28.38
CA THR A 186 -11.32 -17.13 -29.35
C THR A 186 -10.49 -16.06 -30.05
N LEU A 187 -9.70 -15.28 -29.31
CA LEU A 187 -8.85 -14.23 -29.87
C LEU A 187 -7.73 -14.77 -30.78
N LEU A 188 -7.16 -15.92 -30.45
CA LEU A 188 -6.12 -16.55 -31.28
C LEU A 188 -6.69 -17.16 -32.56
N ASN A 189 -7.92 -17.70 -32.53
CA ASN A 189 -8.55 -18.32 -33.68
C ASN A 189 -9.14 -17.31 -34.68
N THR A 190 -9.58 -16.12 -34.24
CA THR A 190 -10.07 -15.07 -35.15
C THR A 190 -8.98 -14.49 -36.05
N HIS A 191 -7.71 -14.57 -35.67
CA HIS A 191 -6.59 -14.13 -36.51
C HIS A 191 -6.17 -15.16 -37.61
N THR A 192 -6.71 -16.35 -37.57
CA THR A 192 -6.36 -17.40 -38.56
C THR A 192 -7.29 -17.37 -39.79
N GLU A 193 -8.50 -16.84 -39.65
CA GLU A 193 -9.52 -16.78 -40.71
C GLU A 193 -9.36 -15.58 -41.68
N GLU A 194 -8.56 -14.57 -41.32
CA GLU A 194 -8.29 -13.40 -42.19
C GLU A 194 -7.10 -13.61 -43.17
N LYS A 195 -6.53 -14.79 -43.24
CA LYS A 195 -5.38 -15.11 -44.12
C LYS A 195 -5.65 -16.14 -45.20
N GLU A 196 -6.89 -16.52 -45.43
CA GLU A 196 -7.33 -17.26 -46.62
C GLU A 196 -8.16 -16.32 -47.51
#